data_7b5113783482b28506712de33e6679c8
#
_entry.id   7b5113783482b28506712de33e6679c8
#
_cell.length_a   1.000
_cell.length_b   1.000
_cell.length_c   1.000
_cell.angle_alpha   90.00
_cell.angle_beta   90.00
_cell.angle_gamma   90.00
#
_symmetry.space_group_name_H-M   'P 1'
#
loop_
_entity.id
_entity.type
_entity.pdbx_description
1 polymer ?
#
loop_
_entity_poly.entity_id
_entity_poly.type
_entity_poly.pdbx_seq_one_letter_code
_entity_poly.pdbx_strand_id
1 'polypeptide(L)'
;MLWLNDQLIDETLNQPLLPVSDRSFLLGEGLFETILTVGGKSVALDRHINRLHEGAQRLGITSPTKDAITIAVTSLLHSTPEITLGRMRITLSSSQSFLITHQPYKEWSEPARLVTYPHPFNAKSPLQKVKSTSYGEYLLAFKYAQERGADDALLFNTDDGVMESSTANIIALIGGKWVTPPLSAGPLPGITRALLIEWGEVSERELIFEELQRCESIALISSLRSVQPIGEINGRKYKTSGKVEEISTLYKRTLAGNLNP
;
A
#
# COMPACT_ATOMS: atom_id res chain seq x y z
N MET A 1 -22.57 -0.28 -0.45
CA MET A 1 -22.55 -0.31 -1.93
C MET A 1 -21.17 -0.74 -2.40
N LEU A 2 -21.10 -1.52 -3.47
CA LEU A 2 -19.86 -1.87 -4.17
C LEU A 2 -20.07 -1.76 -5.69
N TRP A 3 -18.98 -1.75 -6.44
CA TRP A 3 -18.99 -1.84 -7.90
C TRP A 3 -18.48 -3.23 -8.31
N LEU A 4 -19.26 -3.93 -9.12
CA LEU A 4 -18.85 -5.22 -9.70
C LEU A 4 -19.06 -5.19 -11.20
N ASN A 5 -17.99 -5.37 -11.96
CA ASN A 5 -17.95 -5.24 -13.42
C ASN A 5 -18.53 -3.86 -13.84
N ASP A 6 -19.67 -3.80 -14.47
CA ASP A 6 -20.27 -2.55 -14.97
C ASP A 6 -21.48 -2.09 -14.15
N GLN A 7 -21.61 -2.54 -12.89
CA GLN A 7 -22.80 -2.29 -12.06
C GLN A 7 -22.48 -1.88 -10.63
N LEU A 8 -23.26 -0.93 -10.09
CA LEU A 8 -23.38 -0.69 -8.66
C LEU A 8 -24.28 -1.75 -8.04
N ILE A 9 -23.80 -2.39 -6.98
CA ILE A 9 -24.50 -3.46 -6.27
C ILE A 9 -24.68 -3.06 -4.81
N ASP A 10 -25.89 -3.29 -4.31
CA ASP A 10 -26.16 -3.21 -2.88
C ASP A 10 -25.67 -4.49 -2.20
N GLU A 11 -24.60 -4.36 -1.40
CA GLU A 11 -24.00 -5.48 -0.67
C GLU A 11 -24.89 -6.09 0.43
N THR A 12 -26.00 -5.42 0.78
CA THR A 12 -27.00 -5.99 1.70
C THR A 12 -27.84 -7.09 1.05
N LEU A 13 -27.83 -7.15 -0.29
CA LEU A 13 -28.48 -8.24 -1.03
C LEU A 13 -27.61 -9.50 -0.89
N ASN A 14 -28.14 -10.48 -0.14
CA ASN A 14 -27.45 -11.76 0.11
C ASN A 14 -27.46 -12.66 -1.14
N GLN A 15 -26.64 -12.31 -2.14
CA GLN A 15 -26.51 -13.05 -3.38
C GLN A 15 -25.02 -13.30 -3.72
N PRO A 16 -24.69 -14.39 -4.43
CA PRO A 16 -23.34 -14.64 -4.90
C PRO A 16 -22.86 -13.51 -5.82
N LEU A 17 -21.73 -12.88 -5.49
CA LEU A 17 -21.16 -11.77 -6.26
C LEU A 17 -20.15 -12.24 -7.30
N LEU A 18 -19.36 -13.26 -6.97
CA LEU A 18 -18.31 -13.78 -7.85
C LEU A 18 -18.61 -15.22 -8.26
N PRO A 19 -18.24 -15.62 -9.49
CA PRO A 19 -18.30 -17.02 -9.90
C PRO A 19 -17.43 -17.91 -8.99
N VAL A 20 -17.91 -19.10 -8.67
CA VAL A 20 -17.12 -20.08 -7.90
C VAL A 20 -15.83 -20.50 -8.61
N SER A 21 -15.76 -20.31 -9.95
CA SER A 21 -14.59 -20.57 -10.78
C SER A 21 -13.64 -19.38 -10.87
N ASP A 22 -13.88 -18.29 -10.15
CA ASP A 22 -13.01 -17.10 -10.21
C ASP A 22 -11.59 -17.46 -9.77
N ARG A 23 -10.62 -17.22 -10.64
CA ARG A 23 -9.23 -17.65 -10.45
C ARG A 23 -8.50 -16.82 -9.40
N SER A 24 -8.92 -15.57 -9.14
CA SER A 24 -8.34 -14.80 -8.04
C SER A 24 -8.73 -15.39 -6.69
N PHE A 25 -9.94 -15.94 -6.58
CA PHE A 25 -10.40 -16.65 -5.40
C PHE A 25 -9.73 -18.03 -5.26
N LEU A 26 -9.65 -18.81 -6.36
CA LEU A 26 -9.13 -20.18 -6.33
C LEU A 26 -7.60 -20.25 -6.28
N LEU A 27 -6.91 -19.33 -6.95
CA LEU A 27 -5.47 -19.43 -7.22
C LEU A 27 -4.68 -18.18 -6.81
N GLY A 28 -5.35 -17.13 -6.34
CA GLY A 28 -4.70 -15.83 -6.10
C GLY A 28 -4.26 -15.13 -7.39
N GLU A 29 -4.83 -15.49 -8.54
CA GLU A 29 -4.46 -14.94 -9.84
C GLU A 29 -5.23 -13.65 -10.14
N GLY A 30 -4.75 -12.58 -9.55
CA GLY A 30 -5.37 -11.26 -9.65
C GLY A 30 -4.48 -10.18 -9.10
N LEU A 31 -4.99 -8.96 -9.17
CA LEU A 31 -4.32 -7.73 -8.72
C LEU A 31 -5.24 -6.95 -7.81
N PHE A 32 -4.65 -6.08 -6.99
CA PHE A 32 -5.45 -5.14 -6.22
C PHE A 32 -4.76 -3.80 -6.04
N GLU A 33 -5.56 -2.77 -5.86
CA GLU A 33 -5.13 -1.44 -5.43
C GLU A 33 -5.83 -1.07 -4.13
N THR A 34 -5.19 -0.20 -3.35
CA THR A 34 -5.75 0.35 -2.12
C THR A 34 -5.54 1.86 -2.15
N ILE A 35 -6.62 2.61 -2.22
CA ILE A 35 -6.65 4.04 -2.50
C ILE A 35 -7.28 4.76 -1.31
N LEU A 36 -6.64 5.82 -0.84
CA LEU A 36 -7.24 6.74 0.11
C LEU A 36 -8.28 7.60 -0.61
N THR A 37 -9.43 7.82 0.02
CA THR A 37 -10.43 8.78 -0.45
C THR A 37 -10.66 9.85 0.62
N VAL A 38 -10.75 11.10 0.19
CA VAL A 38 -10.94 12.26 1.08
C VAL A 38 -12.00 13.16 0.46
N GLY A 39 -13.08 13.46 1.22
CA GLY A 39 -14.14 14.36 0.77
C GLY A 39 -14.78 13.92 -0.57
N GLY A 40 -15.00 12.61 -0.76
CA GLY A 40 -15.59 12.06 -1.99
C GLY A 40 -14.65 12.06 -3.20
N LYS A 41 -13.35 12.23 -3.01
CA LYS A 41 -12.34 12.18 -4.07
C LYS A 41 -11.27 11.14 -3.77
N SER A 42 -10.81 10.44 -4.80
CA SER A 42 -9.69 9.49 -4.70
C SER A 42 -8.34 10.22 -4.78
N VAL A 43 -7.38 9.76 -3.99
CA VAL A 43 -6.01 10.30 -3.96
C VAL A 43 -5.13 9.52 -4.91
N ALA A 44 -4.41 10.22 -5.80
CA ALA A 44 -3.44 9.69 -6.78
C ALA A 44 -4.03 8.59 -7.68
N LEU A 45 -5.30 8.73 -8.09
CA LEU A 45 -6.02 7.69 -8.85
C LEU A 45 -5.27 7.26 -10.10
N ASP A 46 -4.73 8.20 -10.88
CA ASP A 46 -4.03 7.90 -12.13
C ASP A 46 -2.81 7.01 -11.89
N ARG A 47 -2.06 7.25 -10.83
CA ARG A 47 -0.90 6.44 -10.46
C ARG A 47 -1.31 5.03 -10.04
N HIS A 48 -2.41 4.90 -9.30
CA HIS A 48 -2.97 3.60 -8.93
C HIS A 48 -3.42 2.81 -10.15
N ILE A 49 -4.11 3.46 -11.11
CA ILE A 49 -4.53 2.84 -12.37
C ILE A 49 -3.31 2.41 -13.19
N ASN A 50 -2.30 3.27 -13.32
CA ASN A 50 -1.09 2.94 -14.07
C ASN A 50 -0.39 1.71 -13.46
N ARG A 51 -0.22 1.64 -12.13
CA ARG A 51 0.38 0.47 -11.47
C ARG A 51 -0.47 -0.79 -11.62
N LEU A 52 -1.81 -0.66 -11.59
CA LEU A 52 -2.72 -1.78 -11.87
C LEU A 52 -2.52 -2.30 -13.30
N HIS A 53 -2.43 -1.41 -14.29
CA HIS A 53 -2.21 -1.77 -15.69
C HIS A 53 -0.83 -2.41 -15.93
N GLU A 54 0.23 -1.87 -15.31
CA GLU A 54 1.57 -2.48 -15.36
C GLU A 54 1.58 -3.89 -14.77
N GLY A 55 0.91 -4.07 -13.63
CA GLY A 55 0.73 -5.39 -13.02
C GLY A 55 -0.07 -6.34 -13.91
N ALA A 56 -1.16 -5.85 -14.52
CA ALA A 56 -2.00 -6.61 -15.42
C ALA A 56 -1.22 -7.07 -16.66
N GLN A 57 -0.46 -6.17 -17.28
CA GLN A 57 0.40 -6.51 -18.41
C GLN A 57 1.42 -7.58 -18.02
N ARG A 58 2.06 -7.44 -16.85
CA ARG A 58 3.08 -8.38 -16.35
C ARG A 58 2.53 -9.78 -16.09
N LEU A 59 1.27 -9.87 -15.61
CA LEU A 59 0.61 -11.15 -15.32
C LEU A 59 -0.25 -11.69 -16.49
N GLY A 60 -0.31 -10.97 -17.61
CA GLY A 60 -1.16 -11.35 -18.75
C GLY A 60 -2.66 -11.26 -18.45
N ILE A 61 -3.06 -10.35 -17.55
CA ILE A 61 -4.45 -10.14 -17.16
C ILE A 61 -5.04 -9.00 -17.99
N THR A 62 -6.22 -9.23 -18.59
CA THR A 62 -6.98 -8.16 -19.26
C THR A 62 -7.51 -7.18 -18.22
N SER A 63 -7.18 -5.89 -18.37
CA SER A 63 -7.63 -4.82 -17.47
C SER A 63 -8.64 -3.91 -18.17
N PRO A 64 -9.65 -3.40 -17.45
CA PRO A 64 -10.50 -2.33 -17.97
C PRO A 64 -9.67 -1.09 -18.36
N THR A 65 -10.18 -0.28 -19.27
CA THR A 65 -9.53 0.97 -19.66
C THR A 65 -9.47 1.96 -18.49
N LYS A 66 -8.56 2.93 -18.54
CA LYS A 66 -8.46 4.00 -17.54
C LYS A 66 -9.80 4.72 -17.35
N ASP A 67 -10.50 5.02 -18.45
CA ASP A 67 -11.80 5.71 -18.42
C ASP A 67 -12.86 4.85 -17.72
N ALA A 68 -12.93 3.55 -18.04
CA ALA A 68 -13.86 2.63 -17.38
C ALA A 68 -13.61 2.55 -15.87
N ILE A 69 -12.34 2.45 -15.43
CA ILE A 69 -11.98 2.45 -14.01
C ILE A 69 -12.36 3.79 -13.36
N THR A 70 -12.10 4.91 -14.03
CA THR A 70 -12.42 6.24 -13.51
C THR A 70 -13.93 6.44 -13.35
N ILE A 71 -14.74 5.98 -14.30
CA ILE A 71 -16.21 6.01 -14.23
C ILE A 71 -16.67 5.16 -13.03
N ALA A 72 -16.17 3.94 -12.88
CA ALA A 72 -16.54 3.03 -11.79
C ALA A 72 -16.21 3.63 -10.41
N VAL A 73 -14.99 4.17 -10.24
CA VAL A 73 -14.55 4.85 -9.03
C VAL A 73 -15.44 6.05 -8.71
N THR A 74 -15.71 6.90 -9.69
CA THR A 74 -16.54 8.11 -9.52
C THR A 74 -17.98 7.73 -9.15
N SER A 75 -18.56 6.74 -9.81
CA SER A 75 -19.92 6.26 -9.53
C SER A 75 -20.05 5.72 -8.12
N LEU A 76 -19.06 4.93 -7.67
CA LEU A 76 -19.06 4.39 -6.31
C LEU A 76 -18.89 5.50 -5.26
N LEU A 77 -18.02 6.48 -5.48
CA LEU A 77 -17.86 7.64 -4.58
C LEU A 77 -19.15 8.45 -4.45
N HIS A 78 -19.87 8.68 -5.55
CA HIS A 78 -21.17 9.36 -5.52
C HIS A 78 -22.26 8.54 -4.79
N SER A 79 -22.16 7.21 -4.79
CA SER A 79 -23.13 6.34 -4.10
C SER A 79 -22.84 6.14 -2.60
N THR A 80 -21.71 6.67 -2.10
CA THR A 80 -21.28 6.56 -0.70
C THR A 80 -20.85 7.92 -0.12
N PRO A 81 -21.70 8.97 -0.23
CA PRO A 81 -21.33 10.35 0.14
C PRO A 81 -21.06 10.52 1.65
N GLU A 82 -21.57 9.62 2.48
CA GLU A 82 -21.35 9.60 3.93
C GLU A 82 -19.91 9.26 4.31
N ILE A 83 -19.13 8.65 3.41
CA ILE A 83 -17.74 8.29 3.65
C ILE A 83 -16.82 9.47 3.30
N THR A 84 -16.57 10.33 4.29
CA THR A 84 -15.71 11.51 4.12
C THR A 84 -14.20 11.18 4.11
N LEU A 85 -13.81 10.11 4.83
CA LEU A 85 -12.48 9.53 4.80
C LEU A 85 -12.61 8.03 4.58
N GLY A 86 -12.11 7.53 3.47
CA GLY A 86 -12.39 6.16 3.06
C GLY A 86 -11.17 5.40 2.57
N ARG A 87 -11.30 4.09 2.63
CA ARG A 87 -10.43 3.12 1.98
C ARG A 87 -11.17 2.50 0.81
N MET A 88 -10.74 2.81 -0.38
CA MET A 88 -11.21 2.15 -1.59
C MET A 88 -10.26 1.02 -1.97
N ARG A 89 -10.82 -0.14 -2.29
CA ARG A 89 -10.06 -1.27 -2.85
C ARG A 89 -10.59 -1.63 -4.22
N ILE A 90 -9.71 -1.63 -5.20
CA ILE A 90 -9.94 -2.19 -6.54
C ILE A 90 -9.34 -3.59 -6.54
N THR A 91 -10.07 -4.58 -7.03
CA THR A 91 -9.58 -5.95 -7.24
C THR A 91 -9.92 -6.38 -8.67
N LEU A 92 -8.91 -6.86 -9.39
CA LEU A 92 -9.01 -7.35 -10.76
C LEU A 92 -8.60 -8.82 -10.78
N SER A 93 -9.50 -9.70 -11.23
CA SER A 93 -9.25 -11.12 -11.42
C SER A 93 -8.82 -11.43 -12.85
N SER A 94 -7.99 -12.45 -13.05
CA SER A 94 -7.72 -13.02 -14.38
C SER A 94 -8.97 -13.62 -15.05
N SER A 95 -10.01 -13.91 -14.28
CA SER A 95 -11.34 -14.30 -14.76
C SER A 95 -12.22 -13.09 -15.16
N GLN A 96 -11.62 -11.90 -15.28
CA GLN A 96 -12.28 -10.65 -15.69
C GLN A 96 -13.29 -10.09 -14.66
N SER A 97 -13.33 -10.60 -13.43
CA SER A 97 -14.07 -9.95 -12.36
C SER A 97 -13.34 -8.67 -11.94
N PHE A 98 -14.05 -7.55 -12.01
CA PHE A 98 -13.57 -6.22 -11.60
C PHE A 98 -14.43 -5.70 -10.48
N LEU A 99 -13.87 -5.72 -9.26
CA LEU A 99 -14.59 -5.36 -8.02
C LEU A 99 -13.95 -4.11 -7.39
N ILE A 100 -14.81 -3.14 -7.03
CA ILE A 100 -14.39 -2.02 -6.19
C ILE A 100 -15.25 -1.99 -4.92
N THR A 101 -14.60 -1.91 -3.77
CA THR A 101 -15.26 -1.68 -2.49
C THR A 101 -14.81 -0.34 -1.91
N HIS A 102 -15.71 0.34 -1.17
CA HIS A 102 -15.41 1.60 -0.49
C HIS A 102 -15.93 1.53 0.93
N GLN A 103 -15.05 1.73 1.90
CA GLN A 103 -15.35 1.58 3.33
C GLN A 103 -14.80 2.77 4.11
N PRO A 104 -15.43 3.18 5.22
CA PRO A 104 -14.86 4.17 6.12
C PRO A 104 -13.44 3.77 6.56
N TYR A 105 -12.57 4.76 6.68
CA TYR A 105 -11.20 4.58 7.12
C TYR A 105 -10.90 5.50 8.31
N LYS A 106 -10.09 5.03 9.24
CA LYS A 106 -9.59 5.82 10.37
C LYS A 106 -8.08 5.95 10.24
N GLU A 107 -7.58 7.18 10.25
CA GLU A 107 -6.13 7.43 10.22
C GLU A 107 -5.42 6.81 11.43
N TRP A 108 -4.18 6.42 11.23
CA TRP A 108 -3.28 6.00 12.29
C TRP A 108 -2.83 7.23 13.08
N SER A 109 -3.11 7.26 14.37
CA SER A 109 -2.76 8.36 15.26
C SER A 109 -1.48 8.12 16.07
N GLU A 110 -1.12 6.84 16.25
CA GLU A 110 0.01 6.44 17.08
C GLU A 110 1.21 6.00 16.25
N PRO A 111 2.43 6.16 16.76
CA PRO A 111 3.61 5.56 16.16
C PRO A 111 3.49 4.04 16.07
N ALA A 112 3.88 3.48 14.93
CA ALA A 112 3.80 2.04 14.70
C ALA A 112 4.83 1.26 15.53
N ARG A 113 4.44 0.07 15.99
CA ARG A 113 5.32 -0.92 16.59
C ARG A 113 5.54 -2.05 15.61
N LEU A 114 6.79 -2.38 15.32
CA LEU A 114 7.17 -3.42 14.39
C LEU A 114 7.93 -4.55 15.08
N VAL A 115 7.83 -5.73 14.48
CA VAL A 115 8.73 -6.86 14.73
C VAL A 115 9.40 -7.29 13.43
N THR A 116 10.61 -7.79 13.49
CA THR A 116 11.27 -8.37 12.32
C THR A 116 10.65 -9.73 11.98
N TYR A 117 10.31 -9.95 10.72
CA TYR A 117 9.81 -11.24 10.25
C TYR A 117 10.99 -12.18 9.99
N PRO A 118 10.98 -13.43 10.50
CA PRO A 118 12.15 -14.30 10.45
C PRO A 118 12.38 -14.99 9.09
N HIS A 119 11.43 -14.89 8.16
CA HIS A 119 11.55 -15.53 6.85
C HIS A 119 11.82 -14.48 5.77
N PRO A 120 12.97 -14.56 5.08
CA PRO A 120 13.33 -13.58 4.06
C PRO A 120 12.48 -13.74 2.80
N PHE A 121 12.24 -12.63 2.10
CA PHE A 121 11.52 -12.58 0.84
C PHE A 121 12.49 -12.65 -0.34
N ASN A 122 12.12 -13.38 -1.38
CA ASN A 122 12.92 -13.43 -2.59
C ASN A 122 12.69 -12.16 -3.45
N ALA A 123 13.60 -11.20 -3.39
CA ALA A 123 13.54 -9.96 -4.17
C ALA A 123 13.51 -10.20 -5.70
N LYS A 124 13.92 -11.39 -6.16
CA LYS A 124 13.92 -11.79 -7.58
C LYS A 124 12.68 -12.60 -7.99
N SER A 125 11.71 -12.77 -7.08
CA SER A 125 10.45 -13.46 -7.41
C SER A 125 9.73 -12.74 -8.55
N PRO A 126 9.13 -13.47 -9.52
CA PRO A 126 8.32 -12.86 -10.59
C PRO A 126 7.15 -12.02 -10.07
N LEU A 127 6.63 -12.31 -8.86
CA LEU A 127 5.55 -11.56 -8.24
C LEU A 127 6.02 -10.32 -7.45
N GLN A 128 7.33 -10.15 -7.23
CA GLN A 128 7.82 -8.93 -6.60
C GLN A 128 7.52 -7.71 -7.47
N LYS A 129 7.24 -6.59 -6.81
CA LYS A 129 6.81 -5.32 -7.43
C LYS A 129 5.43 -5.37 -8.08
N VAL A 130 4.69 -6.48 -7.93
CA VAL A 130 3.29 -6.62 -8.38
C VAL A 130 2.38 -6.66 -7.17
N LYS A 131 1.36 -5.81 -7.17
CA LYS A 131 0.34 -5.80 -6.11
C LYS A 131 -0.70 -6.89 -6.38
N SER A 132 -0.25 -8.16 -6.24
CA SER A 132 -1.01 -9.37 -6.57
C SER A 132 -1.93 -9.83 -5.43
N THR A 133 -3.05 -10.49 -5.77
CA THR A 133 -3.90 -11.20 -4.81
C THR A 133 -3.24 -12.46 -4.24
N SER A 134 -2.14 -12.95 -4.82
CA SER A 134 -1.23 -13.95 -4.21
C SER A 134 -0.46 -13.33 -3.03
N TYR A 135 -1.18 -12.91 -1.99
CA TYR A 135 -0.68 -12.08 -0.90
C TYR A 135 -0.37 -12.88 0.38
N GLY A 136 -0.28 -14.21 0.26
CA GLY A 136 -0.15 -15.12 1.42
C GLY A 136 1.07 -14.86 2.29
N GLU A 137 2.25 -14.66 1.71
CA GLU A 137 3.49 -14.40 2.46
C GLU A 137 3.41 -13.11 3.27
N TYR A 138 2.89 -12.02 2.68
CA TYR A 138 2.67 -10.75 3.38
C TYR A 138 1.64 -10.87 4.50
N LEU A 139 0.57 -11.66 4.30
CA LEU A 139 -0.43 -11.92 5.34
C LEU A 139 0.14 -12.75 6.49
N LEU A 140 1.01 -13.72 6.22
CA LEU A 140 1.70 -14.49 7.26
C LEU A 140 2.62 -13.58 8.08
N ALA A 141 3.38 -12.70 7.42
CA ALA A 141 4.22 -11.73 8.11
C ALA A 141 3.39 -10.76 8.97
N PHE A 142 2.27 -10.27 8.45
CA PHE A 142 1.36 -9.41 9.20
C PHE A 142 0.77 -10.12 10.43
N LYS A 143 0.28 -11.35 10.28
CA LYS A 143 -0.23 -12.15 11.40
C LYS A 143 0.84 -12.41 12.45
N TYR A 144 2.06 -12.73 12.03
CA TYR A 144 3.20 -12.90 12.93
C TYR A 144 3.42 -11.66 13.81
N ALA A 145 3.29 -10.46 13.23
CA ALA A 145 3.38 -9.22 14.00
C ALA A 145 2.22 -9.07 14.97
N GLN A 146 0.99 -9.29 14.53
CA GLN A 146 -0.19 -9.20 15.39
C GLN A 146 -0.15 -10.13 16.60
N GLU A 147 0.29 -11.38 16.41
CA GLU A 147 0.47 -12.37 17.50
C GLU A 147 1.48 -11.90 18.55
N ARG A 148 2.36 -10.97 18.21
CA ARG A 148 3.36 -10.37 19.11
C ARG A 148 2.99 -9.00 19.61
N GLY A 149 1.73 -8.57 19.36
CA GLY A 149 1.23 -7.27 19.78
C GLY A 149 1.85 -6.09 19.00
N ALA A 150 2.44 -6.35 17.82
CA ALA A 150 2.96 -5.33 16.94
C ALA A 150 1.95 -4.96 15.85
N ASP A 151 2.12 -3.79 15.25
CA ASP A 151 1.20 -3.25 14.25
C ASP A 151 1.56 -3.70 12.82
N ASP A 152 2.82 -4.10 12.59
CA ASP A 152 3.29 -4.54 11.28
C ASP A 152 4.61 -5.34 11.41
N ALA A 153 5.01 -6.05 10.37
CA ALA A 153 6.27 -6.80 10.30
C ALA A 153 7.27 -6.10 9.38
N LEU A 154 8.50 -5.93 9.84
CA LEU A 154 9.63 -5.50 9.01
C LEU A 154 10.16 -6.70 8.23
N LEU A 155 10.29 -6.56 6.92
CA LEU A 155 10.67 -7.59 5.98
C LEU A 155 12.08 -7.38 5.45
N PHE A 156 12.78 -8.47 5.26
CA PHE A 156 14.12 -8.53 4.67
C PHE A 156 14.11 -9.39 3.41
N ASN A 157 15.00 -9.11 2.50
CA ASN A 157 15.23 -9.98 1.36
C ASN A 157 16.25 -11.09 1.67
N THR A 158 16.45 -11.99 0.72
CA THR A 158 17.39 -13.13 0.86
C THR A 158 18.86 -12.73 0.95
N ASP A 159 19.19 -11.45 0.72
CA ASP A 159 20.53 -10.89 0.85
C ASP A 159 20.65 -10.05 2.14
N ASP A 160 19.77 -10.27 3.14
CA ASP A 160 19.66 -9.56 4.43
C ASP A 160 19.42 -8.06 4.33
N GLY A 161 19.10 -7.56 3.14
CA GLY A 161 18.73 -6.16 2.93
C GLY A 161 17.31 -5.87 3.46
N VAL A 162 17.13 -4.71 4.06
CA VAL A 162 15.80 -4.21 4.44
C VAL A 162 14.96 -4.02 3.17
N MET A 163 13.72 -4.54 3.18
CA MET A 163 12.83 -4.45 2.03
C MET A 163 11.73 -3.41 2.25
N GLU A 164 10.78 -3.73 3.07
CA GLU A 164 9.59 -2.92 3.39
C GLU A 164 8.90 -3.49 4.64
N SER A 165 7.70 -3.04 5.00
CA SER A 165 6.84 -3.78 5.93
C SER A 165 5.80 -4.61 5.18
N SER A 166 5.04 -5.45 5.90
CA SER A 166 4.02 -6.28 5.26
C SER A 166 2.88 -5.48 4.62
N THR A 167 2.71 -4.19 4.96
CA THR A 167 1.63 -3.34 4.43
C THR A 167 2.07 -1.97 3.91
N ALA A 168 3.36 -1.60 4.03
CA ALA A 168 3.86 -0.27 3.69
C ALA A 168 5.34 -0.29 3.33
N ASN A 169 5.79 0.66 2.51
CA ASN A 169 7.22 0.91 2.35
C ASN A 169 7.80 1.57 3.62
N ILE A 170 9.12 1.60 3.71
CA ILE A 170 9.85 2.18 4.84
C ILE A 170 10.75 3.31 4.37
N ILE A 171 10.86 4.37 5.17
CA ILE A 171 11.87 5.43 5.04
C ILE A 171 12.63 5.58 6.35
N ALA A 172 13.92 5.86 6.27
CA ALA A 172 14.77 6.11 7.44
C ALA A 172 15.55 7.42 7.26
N LEU A 173 15.66 8.19 8.34
CA LEU A 173 16.47 9.41 8.38
C LEU A 173 17.89 9.05 8.84
N ILE A 174 18.85 9.19 7.95
CA ILE A 174 20.25 8.83 8.20
C ILE A 174 21.16 9.97 7.70
N GLY A 175 21.93 10.54 8.60
CA GLY A 175 22.80 11.68 8.28
C GLY A 175 22.00 12.89 7.76
N GLY A 176 20.83 13.14 8.33
CA GLY A 176 19.94 14.25 7.97
C GLY A 176 19.21 14.07 6.63
N LYS A 177 19.29 12.90 5.97
CA LYS A 177 18.62 12.61 4.70
C LYS A 177 17.66 11.45 4.83
N TRP A 178 16.46 11.58 4.24
CA TRP A 178 15.53 10.47 4.13
C TRP A 178 15.94 9.52 3.01
N VAL A 179 15.99 8.24 3.35
CA VAL A 179 16.35 7.17 2.42
C VAL A 179 15.32 6.04 2.48
N THR A 180 15.16 5.31 1.39
CA THR A 180 14.28 4.15 1.25
C THR A 180 15.00 3.04 0.50
N PRO A 181 14.72 1.76 0.77
CA PRO A 181 15.26 0.66 -0.02
C PRO A 181 14.93 0.81 -1.51
N PRO A 182 15.91 0.50 -2.42
CA PRO A 182 15.67 0.55 -3.85
C PRO A 182 14.73 -0.56 -4.29
N LEU A 183 14.11 -0.43 -5.46
CA LEU A 183 13.22 -1.49 -5.99
C LEU A 183 13.97 -2.81 -6.25
N SER A 184 15.30 -2.80 -6.39
CA SER A 184 16.14 -4.01 -6.48
C SER A 184 16.12 -4.85 -5.21
N ALA A 185 15.91 -4.23 -4.04
CA ALA A 185 15.77 -4.92 -2.77
C ALA A 185 14.42 -5.67 -2.62
N GLY A 186 13.46 -5.46 -3.53
CA GLY A 186 12.21 -6.19 -3.62
C GLY A 186 10.93 -5.48 -3.14
N PRO A 187 10.97 -4.24 -2.61
CA PRO A 187 9.75 -3.60 -2.15
C PRO A 187 8.75 -3.32 -3.28
N LEU A 188 7.47 -3.20 -2.91
CA LEU A 188 6.46 -2.72 -3.83
C LEU A 188 6.80 -1.29 -4.30
N PRO A 189 6.62 -0.95 -5.60
CA PRO A 189 6.71 0.42 -6.08
C PRO A 189 5.51 1.24 -5.55
N GLY A 190 5.61 1.68 -4.29
CA GLY A 190 4.54 2.40 -3.58
C GLY A 190 4.29 3.78 -4.17
N ILE A 191 3.02 4.20 -4.23
CA ILE A 191 2.65 5.52 -4.77
C ILE A 191 3.21 6.64 -3.88
N THR A 192 3.03 6.54 -2.56
CA THR A 192 3.61 7.51 -1.61
C THR A 192 5.14 7.57 -1.71
N ARG A 193 5.79 6.40 -1.86
CA ARG A 193 7.23 6.29 -2.06
C ARG A 193 7.67 7.02 -3.33
N ALA A 194 7.00 6.77 -4.45
CA ALA A 194 7.32 7.41 -5.73
C ALA A 194 7.18 8.93 -5.64
N LEU A 195 6.10 9.43 -5.07
CA LEU A 195 5.87 10.86 -4.89
C LEU A 195 6.95 11.54 -4.05
N LEU A 196 7.34 10.94 -2.91
CA LEU A 196 8.38 11.52 -2.06
C LEU A 196 9.76 11.53 -2.74
N ILE A 197 10.06 10.55 -3.58
CA ILE A 197 11.29 10.53 -4.39
C ILE A 197 11.24 11.61 -5.48
N GLU A 198 10.15 11.72 -6.21
CA GLU A 198 9.95 12.70 -7.28
C GLU A 198 10.02 14.14 -6.76
N TRP A 199 9.55 14.39 -5.53
CA TRP A 199 9.64 15.69 -4.87
C TRP A 199 11.02 15.98 -4.29
N GLY A 200 11.97 15.06 -4.39
CA GLY A 200 13.33 15.21 -3.91
C GLY A 200 13.52 15.07 -2.39
N GLU A 201 12.49 14.60 -1.69
CA GLU A 201 12.50 14.45 -0.23
C GLU A 201 13.16 13.14 0.22
N VAL A 202 13.06 12.07 -0.59
CA VAL A 202 13.58 10.75 -0.28
C VAL A 202 14.47 10.27 -1.41
N SER A 203 15.61 9.66 -1.11
CA SER A 203 16.49 9.01 -2.08
C SER A 203 16.54 7.49 -1.89
N GLU A 204 16.78 6.75 -2.97
CA GLU A 204 16.95 5.30 -2.90
C GLU A 204 18.34 4.93 -2.44
N ARG A 205 18.43 4.02 -1.49
CA ARG A 205 19.69 3.44 -1.00
C ARG A 205 19.42 2.10 -0.35
N GLU A 206 20.27 1.12 -0.56
CA GLU A 206 20.22 -0.13 0.23
C GLU A 206 20.38 0.18 1.72
N LEU A 207 19.61 -0.54 2.51
CA LEU A 207 19.57 -0.42 3.96
C LEU A 207 19.78 -1.80 4.58
N ILE A 208 20.55 -1.83 5.66
CA ILE A 208 20.70 -2.99 6.53
C ILE A 208 20.08 -2.70 7.91
N PHE A 209 19.79 -3.75 8.66
CA PHE A 209 19.09 -3.59 9.94
C PHE A 209 19.88 -2.77 10.96
N GLU A 210 21.20 -2.90 10.99
CA GLU A 210 22.10 -2.15 11.88
C GLU A 210 22.01 -0.65 11.65
N GLU A 211 21.79 -0.20 10.40
CA GLU A 211 21.60 1.22 10.10
C GLU A 211 20.24 1.71 10.62
N LEU A 212 19.17 0.91 10.46
CA LEU A 212 17.87 1.23 11.05
C LEU A 212 17.95 1.35 12.57
N GLN A 213 18.76 0.53 13.22
CA GLN A 213 18.98 0.61 14.67
C GLN A 213 19.64 1.93 15.11
N ARG A 214 20.36 2.61 14.21
CA ARG A 214 21.11 3.84 14.51
C ARG A 214 20.55 5.07 13.82
N CYS A 215 19.48 4.93 13.04
CA CYS A 215 18.87 6.05 12.33
C CYS A 215 18.27 7.08 13.30
N GLU A 216 18.17 8.32 12.85
CA GLU A 216 17.63 9.44 13.62
C GLU A 216 16.11 9.34 13.77
N SER A 217 15.44 8.82 12.75
CA SER A 217 14.00 8.57 12.69
C SER A 217 13.67 7.55 11.63
N ILE A 218 12.50 6.92 11.74
CA ILE A 218 12.03 5.92 10.81
C ILE A 218 10.50 6.02 10.67
N ALA A 219 9.97 5.80 9.48
CA ALA A 219 8.54 5.85 9.24
C ALA A 219 8.08 4.81 8.21
N LEU A 220 6.82 4.40 8.33
CA LEU A 220 6.07 3.68 7.32
C LEU A 220 5.40 4.67 6.36
N ILE A 221 5.39 4.36 5.07
CA ILE A 221 4.75 5.18 4.05
C ILE A 221 3.87 4.33 3.15
N SER A 222 2.61 4.71 2.98
CA SER A 222 1.67 4.09 2.04
C SER A 222 0.48 5.04 1.78
N SER A 223 -0.34 4.72 0.79
CA SER A 223 -1.52 5.52 0.45
C SER A 223 -2.46 5.73 1.65
N LEU A 224 -2.63 4.73 2.52
CA LEU A 224 -3.47 4.86 3.72
C LEU A 224 -2.73 5.43 4.93
N ARG A 225 -1.47 5.05 5.14
CA ARG A 225 -0.69 5.52 6.30
C ARG A 225 -0.16 6.93 6.11
N SER A 226 -0.14 7.44 4.87
CA SER A 226 0.61 8.67 4.53
C SER A 226 2.07 8.53 4.96
N VAL A 227 2.49 9.22 6.01
CA VAL A 227 3.78 9.04 6.69
C VAL A 227 3.48 8.78 8.16
N GLN A 228 3.60 7.53 8.60
CA GLN A 228 3.39 7.12 9.97
C GLN A 228 4.73 6.84 10.66
N PRO A 229 5.07 7.55 11.76
CA PRO A 229 6.32 7.27 12.49
C PRO A 229 6.35 5.84 13.02
N ILE A 230 7.55 5.24 13.10
CA ILE A 230 7.79 3.99 13.82
C ILE A 230 8.34 4.35 15.19
N GLY A 231 7.66 3.94 16.25
CA GLY A 231 8.05 4.17 17.64
C GLY A 231 8.83 3.01 18.25
N GLU A 232 8.75 1.82 17.66
CA GLU A 232 9.39 0.62 18.20
C GLU A 232 9.68 -0.42 17.13
N ILE A 233 10.84 -1.11 17.20
CA ILE A 233 11.15 -2.33 16.46
C ILE A 233 11.77 -3.33 17.44
N ASN A 234 11.19 -4.53 17.57
CA ASN A 234 11.65 -5.60 18.48
C ASN A 234 11.88 -5.12 19.94
N GLY A 235 10.99 -4.29 20.47
CA GLY A 235 11.13 -3.72 21.82
C GLY A 235 12.08 -2.53 21.93
N ARG A 236 12.90 -2.25 20.92
CA ARG A 236 13.75 -1.07 20.87
C ARG A 236 12.94 0.16 20.49
N LYS A 237 12.98 1.18 21.34
CA LYS A 237 12.28 2.45 21.11
C LYS A 237 13.04 3.36 20.14
N TYR A 238 12.29 4.03 19.28
CA TYR A 238 12.77 5.07 18.37
C TYR A 238 12.18 6.42 18.74
N LYS A 239 12.99 7.45 18.68
CA LYS A 239 12.48 8.82 18.87
C LYS A 239 11.70 9.24 17.64
N THR A 240 10.49 9.71 17.85
CA THR A 240 9.74 10.43 16.83
C THR A 240 10.33 11.84 16.78
N SER A 241 11.09 12.17 15.74
CA SER A 241 11.65 13.51 15.59
C SER A 241 10.66 14.42 14.85
N GLY A 242 10.77 15.73 15.04
CA GLY A 242 10.00 16.72 14.26
C GLY A 242 10.19 16.58 12.74
N LYS A 243 11.25 15.88 12.29
CA LYS A 243 11.49 15.58 10.87
C LYS A 243 10.44 14.64 10.26
N VAL A 244 9.86 13.72 11.05
CA VAL A 244 8.73 12.89 10.58
C VAL A 244 7.49 13.76 10.41
N GLU A 245 7.25 14.70 11.31
CA GLU A 245 6.13 15.65 11.20
C GLU A 245 6.30 16.60 10.03
N GLU A 246 7.53 17.06 9.75
CA GLU A 246 7.85 17.91 8.60
C GLU A 246 7.52 17.20 7.28
N ILE A 247 8.02 15.99 7.06
CA ILE A 247 7.77 15.23 5.81
C ILE A 247 6.30 14.79 5.70
N SER A 248 5.64 14.48 6.81
CA SER A 248 4.20 14.15 6.84
C SER A 248 3.36 15.37 6.46
N THR A 249 3.67 16.53 7.02
CA THR A 249 2.99 17.79 6.72
C THR A 249 3.20 18.21 5.27
N LEU A 250 4.42 18.09 4.76
CA LEU A 250 4.74 18.35 3.36
C LEU A 250 3.92 17.46 2.44
N TYR A 251 3.90 16.15 2.70
CA TYR A 251 3.14 15.17 1.92
C TYR A 251 1.63 15.53 1.89
N LYS A 252 1.02 15.74 3.06
CA LYS A 252 -0.40 16.10 3.17
C LYS A 252 -0.72 17.43 2.48
N ARG A 253 0.13 18.45 2.64
CA ARG A 253 -0.05 19.77 2.01
C ARG A 253 0.03 19.69 0.49
N THR A 254 0.99 18.95 -0.04
CA THR A 254 1.16 18.81 -1.50
C THR A 254 -0.03 18.09 -2.12
N LEU A 255 -0.52 17.04 -1.46
CA LEU A 255 -1.75 16.35 -1.90
C LEU A 255 -3.00 17.22 -1.78
N ALA A 256 -3.11 18.08 -0.75
CA ALA A 256 -4.26 18.98 -0.63
C ALA A 256 -4.33 19.99 -1.81
N GLY A 257 -3.19 20.36 -2.38
CA GLY A 257 -3.10 21.22 -3.58
C GLY A 257 -3.44 20.48 -4.88
N ASN A 258 -3.14 19.21 -4.97
CA ASN A 258 -3.46 18.33 -6.10
C ASN A 258 -3.63 16.90 -5.61
N LEU A 259 -4.87 16.41 -5.59
CA LEU A 259 -5.17 15.03 -5.15
C LEU A 259 -4.75 13.96 -6.16
N ASN A 260 -4.39 14.34 -7.37
CA ASN A 260 -3.94 13.41 -8.43
C ASN A 260 -2.62 13.90 -9.05
N PRO A 261 -1.54 13.96 -8.24
CA PRO A 261 -0.24 14.46 -8.64
C PRO A 261 0.49 13.54 -9.61
#